data_54239127da23c9fbb2f0f1b49bc243ef
#
_entry.id   54239127da23c9fbb2f0f1b49bc243ef
#
_cell.length_a   1.000
_cell.length_b   1.000
_cell.length_c   1.000
_cell.angle_alpha   90.00
_cell.angle_beta   90.00
_cell.angle_gamma   90.00
#
_symmetry.space_group_name_H-M   'P 1'
#
loop_
_entity.id
_entity.type
_entity.pdbx_description
1 polymer ?
#
loop_
_entity_poly.entity_id
_entity_poly.type
_entity_poly.pdbx_seq_one_letter_code
_entity_poly.pdbx_strand_id
1 'polypeptide(L)'
;MINRVLIRVKVVQMLYSYQLTRPDRTFDQALQDLQVSFEKSYELYLYLLKLIPELTYLEDRRLDDAKHKFQPTDEELHPDTRFVDNQLVQAINNNAEIDKLFRDHMISWNDDPLFMRLLLDKVRSSEPYLEYMALPHTDLMSDTELWRQLLRKVILEDEDVEEQLQSRSLYISSEDMDIMGQFAVKSLARIADGTVHAINPMFKDHEDSVFGEELFSKTVRDMVDNNVLIDSCVRSERWDRSRIAMMDRIIMCAAITELKCFDKIPVSVTLNEYIELAKIFSTPQSGQFVNGVLNGVVDELRSRGRLVK
;
A
#
# COMPACT_ATOMS: atom_id res chain seq x y z
N MET A 1 -2.40 -0.10 -8.05
CA MET A 1 -1.36 0.68 -8.76
C MET A 1 -0.42 1.32 -7.77
N ILE A 2 0.86 1.00 -7.85
CA ILE A 2 1.90 1.64 -7.04
C ILE A 2 2.07 3.05 -7.59
N ASN A 3 1.81 4.06 -6.74
CA ASN A 3 1.95 5.46 -7.11
C ASN A 3 3.32 6.01 -6.66
N ARG A 4 3.69 7.19 -7.13
CA ARG A 4 4.98 7.80 -6.80
C ARG A 4 5.17 8.11 -5.31
N VAL A 5 4.09 8.23 -4.54
CA VAL A 5 4.16 8.36 -3.08
C VAL A 5 4.73 7.08 -2.48
N LEU A 6 4.10 5.92 -2.80
CA LEU A 6 4.57 4.62 -2.31
C LEU A 6 5.96 4.26 -2.84
N ILE A 7 6.27 4.61 -4.10
CA ILE A 7 7.62 4.38 -4.64
C ILE A 7 8.67 5.12 -3.79
N ARG A 8 8.43 6.40 -3.42
CA ARG A 8 9.35 7.16 -2.55
C ARG A 8 9.48 6.53 -1.17
N VAL A 9 8.36 6.08 -0.58
CA VAL A 9 8.35 5.32 0.69
C VAL A 9 9.31 4.14 0.60
N LYS A 10 9.13 3.27 -0.39
CA LYS A 10 9.96 2.06 -0.58
C LYS A 10 11.41 2.39 -0.85
N VAL A 11 11.69 3.42 -1.66
CA VAL A 11 13.07 3.86 -1.92
C VAL A 11 13.74 4.35 -0.63
N VAL A 12 13.07 5.16 0.19
CA VAL A 12 13.63 5.65 1.46
C VAL A 12 13.88 4.50 2.44
N GLN A 13 12.93 3.56 2.58
CA GLN A 13 13.10 2.37 3.41
C GLN A 13 14.28 1.52 2.93
N MET A 14 14.41 1.30 1.63
CA MET A 14 15.50 0.53 1.06
C MET A 14 16.86 1.23 1.17
N LEU A 15 16.93 2.54 0.97
CA LEU A 15 18.14 3.33 1.21
C LEU A 15 18.60 3.23 2.67
N TYR A 16 17.67 3.27 3.61
CA TYR A 16 17.95 3.12 5.03
C TYR A 16 18.49 1.71 5.34
N SER A 17 17.79 0.68 4.90
CA SER A 17 18.22 -0.71 5.04
C SER A 17 19.62 -0.94 4.44
N TYR A 18 19.84 -0.46 3.21
CA TYR A 18 21.13 -0.60 2.54
C TYR A 18 22.26 0.10 3.29
N GLN A 19 22.05 1.29 3.84
CA GLN A 19 23.07 1.99 4.63
C GLN A 19 23.44 1.24 5.92
N LEU A 20 22.48 0.59 6.57
CA LEU A 20 22.71 -0.22 7.77
C LEU A 20 23.44 -1.54 7.48
N THR A 21 23.13 -2.16 6.32
CA THR A 21 23.62 -3.50 5.97
C THR A 21 24.74 -3.50 4.94
N ARG A 22 25.24 -2.33 4.56
CA ARG A 22 26.22 -2.14 3.48
C ARG A 22 27.49 -3.03 3.56
N PRO A 23 28.01 -3.39 4.73
CA PRO A 23 29.13 -4.32 4.80
C PRO A 23 28.78 -5.73 4.30
N ASP A 24 27.52 -6.16 4.50
CA ASP A 24 27.05 -7.53 4.28
C ASP A 24 26.18 -7.67 3.03
N ARG A 25 25.76 -6.55 2.40
CA ARG A 25 24.82 -6.54 1.29
C ARG A 25 25.32 -5.72 0.10
N THR A 26 25.24 -6.32 -1.08
CA THR A 26 25.66 -5.65 -2.32
C THR A 26 24.59 -4.67 -2.82
N PHE A 27 24.98 -3.74 -3.69
CA PHE A 27 24.07 -2.81 -4.35
C PHE A 27 22.98 -3.56 -5.17
N ASP A 28 23.39 -4.59 -5.93
CA ASP A 28 22.45 -5.37 -6.76
C ASP A 28 21.42 -6.13 -5.92
N GLN A 29 21.82 -6.66 -4.75
CA GLN A 29 20.89 -7.27 -3.82
C GLN A 29 19.87 -6.26 -3.28
N ALA A 30 20.32 -5.06 -2.90
CA ALA A 30 19.42 -4.02 -2.41
C ALA A 30 18.45 -3.54 -3.49
N LEU A 31 18.90 -3.48 -4.75
CA LEU A 31 18.05 -3.14 -5.88
C LEU A 31 17.00 -4.23 -6.16
N GLN A 32 17.39 -5.50 -6.07
CA GLN A 32 16.46 -6.62 -6.17
C GLN A 32 15.41 -6.60 -5.04
N ASP A 33 15.83 -6.31 -3.80
CA ASP A 33 14.91 -6.16 -2.66
C ASP A 33 13.92 -5.03 -2.87
N LEU A 34 14.34 -3.91 -3.47
CA LEU A 34 13.43 -2.83 -3.82
C LEU A 34 12.36 -3.29 -4.80
N GLN A 35 12.73 -4.05 -5.83
CA GLN A 35 11.79 -4.62 -6.79
C GLN A 35 10.82 -5.59 -6.11
N VAL A 36 11.33 -6.51 -5.29
CA VAL A 36 10.50 -7.42 -4.48
C VAL A 36 9.55 -6.64 -3.57
N SER A 37 9.98 -5.52 -2.99
CA SER A 37 9.11 -4.71 -2.13
C SER A 37 7.90 -4.13 -2.89
N PHE A 38 8.05 -3.77 -4.16
CA PHE A 38 6.93 -3.35 -5.01
C PHE A 38 5.98 -4.51 -5.32
N GLU A 39 6.54 -5.68 -5.63
CA GLU A 39 5.74 -6.89 -5.87
C GLU A 39 4.89 -7.23 -4.65
N LYS A 40 5.48 -7.18 -3.44
CA LYS A 40 4.76 -7.46 -2.19
C LYS A 40 3.68 -6.43 -1.87
N SER A 41 3.88 -5.16 -2.18
CA SER A 41 2.82 -4.15 -2.08
C SER A 41 1.68 -4.43 -3.08
N TYR A 42 1.99 -4.90 -4.29
CA TYR A 42 0.96 -5.27 -5.25
C TYR A 42 0.22 -6.55 -4.86
N GLU A 43 0.92 -7.55 -4.34
CA GLU A 43 0.30 -8.76 -3.79
C GLU A 43 -0.66 -8.43 -2.64
N LEU A 44 -0.31 -7.48 -1.76
CA LEU A 44 -1.20 -6.99 -0.71
C LEU A 44 -2.55 -6.51 -1.27
N TYR A 45 -2.53 -5.70 -2.34
CA TYR A 45 -3.74 -5.27 -3.03
C TYR A 45 -4.57 -6.46 -3.53
N LEU A 46 -3.92 -7.48 -4.10
CA LEU A 46 -4.59 -8.68 -4.56
C LEU A 46 -5.14 -9.54 -3.41
N TYR A 47 -4.42 -9.63 -2.28
CA TYR A 47 -4.91 -10.31 -1.06
C TYR A 47 -6.18 -9.67 -0.53
N LEU A 48 -6.26 -8.32 -0.48
CA LEU A 48 -7.46 -7.61 -0.05
C LEU A 48 -8.65 -7.89 -0.98
N LEU A 49 -8.44 -7.95 -2.28
CA LEU A 49 -9.51 -8.31 -3.23
C LEU A 49 -9.92 -9.78 -3.10
N LYS A 50 -8.99 -10.69 -2.82
CA LYS A 50 -9.25 -12.12 -2.66
C LYS A 50 -10.04 -12.44 -1.39
N LEU A 51 -9.98 -11.60 -0.34
CA LEU A 51 -10.81 -11.76 0.85
C LEU A 51 -12.31 -11.80 0.52
N ILE A 52 -12.75 -11.06 -0.50
CA ILE A 52 -14.16 -10.92 -0.88
C ILE A 52 -14.78 -12.27 -1.26
N PRO A 53 -14.30 -12.99 -2.29
CA PRO A 53 -14.84 -14.28 -2.64
C PRO A 53 -14.56 -15.35 -1.57
N GLU A 54 -13.44 -15.28 -0.84
CA GLU A 54 -13.12 -16.29 0.19
C GLU A 54 -14.04 -16.19 1.41
N LEU A 55 -14.32 -14.99 1.92
CA LEU A 55 -15.28 -14.80 3.02
C LEU A 55 -16.69 -15.20 2.60
N THR A 56 -17.08 -14.89 1.38
CA THR A 56 -18.38 -15.30 0.82
C THR A 56 -18.49 -16.81 0.71
N TYR A 57 -17.43 -17.47 0.23
CA TYR A 57 -17.37 -18.93 0.16
C TYR A 57 -17.44 -19.59 1.56
N LEU A 58 -16.77 -19.02 2.54
CA LEU A 58 -16.83 -19.52 3.92
C LEU A 58 -18.22 -19.36 4.53
N GLU A 59 -18.93 -18.28 4.24
CA GLU A 59 -20.32 -18.10 4.67
C GLU A 59 -21.24 -19.12 4.00
N ASP A 60 -21.09 -19.38 2.70
CA ASP A 60 -21.84 -20.42 1.99
C ASP A 60 -21.65 -21.79 2.63
N ARG A 61 -20.40 -22.16 2.90
CA ARG A 61 -20.06 -23.41 3.60
C ARG A 61 -20.70 -23.46 5.00
N ARG A 62 -20.66 -22.37 5.75
CA ARG A 62 -21.28 -22.28 7.09
C ARG A 62 -22.79 -22.49 7.03
N LEU A 63 -23.46 -21.88 6.06
CA LEU A 63 -24.90 -22.04 5.83
C LEU A 63 -25.25 -23.48 5.42
N ASP A 64 -24.44 -24.08 4.55
CA ASP A 64 -24.64 -25.47 4.12
C ASP A 64 -24.42 -26.46 5.28
N ASP A 65 -23.36 -26.29 6.06
CA ASP A 65 -23.10 -27.11 7.25
C ASP A 65 -24.24 -26.99 8.28
N ALA A 66 -24.86 -25.81 8.41
CA ALA A 66 -25.98 -25.60 9.34
C ALA A 66 -27.23 -26.38 8.94
N LYS A 67 -27.53 -26.48 7.61
CA LYS A 67 -28.65 -27.29 7.09
C LYS A 67 -28.51 -28.78 7.42
N HIS A 68 -27.27 -29.27 7.51
CA HIS A 68 -26.96 -30.68 7.71
C HIS A 68 -26.74 -31.09 9.17
N LYS A 69 -27.06 -30.22 10.14
CA LYS A 69 -27.07 -30.56 11.57
C LYS A 69 -28.12 -31.64 11.89
N PHE A 70 -27.90 -32.37 12.98
CA PHE A 70 -28.83 -33.43 13.42
C PHE A 70 -30.27 -32.91 13.64
N GLN A 71 -30.43 -31.67 14.12
CA GLN A 71 -31.71 -30.99 14.31
C GLN A 71 -31.58 -29.53 13.84
N PRO A 72 -31.65 -29.26 12.55
CA PRO A 72 -31.60 -27.90 12.06
C PRO A 72 -32.87 -27.13 12.42
N THR A 73 -32.73 -25.84 12.71
CA THR A 73 -33.88 -24.95 12.86
C THR A 73 -34.49 -24.60 11.50
N ASP A 74 -35.69 -24.01 11.49
CA ASP A 74 -36.34 -23.57 10.26
C ASP A 74 -35.51 -22.49 9.54
N GLU A 75 -34.87 -21.59 10.28
CA GLU A 75 -33.93 -20.58 9.75
C GLU A 75 -32.66 -21.21 9.17
N GLU A 76 -32.17 -22.31 9.73
CA GLU A 76 -31.02 -23.06 9.20
C GLU A 76 -31.35 -23.85 7.94
N LEU A 77 -32.61 -24.30 7.81
CA LEU A 77 -33.10 -24.97 6.60
C LEU A 77 -33.36 -23.98 5.44
N HIS A 78 -33.75 -22.76 5.78
CA HIS A 78 -34.09 -21.69 4.81
C HIS A 78 -33.30 -20.39 5.12
N PRO A 79 -31.94 -20.42 5.06
CA PRO A 79 -31.13 -19.28 5.42
C PRO A 79 -31.30 -18.13 4.39
N ASP A 80 -31.08 -16.92 4.86
CA ASP A 80 -30.94 -15.77 3.97
C ASP A 80 -29.57 -15.84 3.25
N THR A 81 -29.60 -16.05 1.95
CA THR A 81 -28.41 -16.27 1.10
C THR A 81 -27.92 -14.99 0.41
N ARG A 82 -28.52 -13.82 0.65
CA ARG A 82 -28.20 -12.59 -0.11
C ARG A 82 -26.73 -12.18 -0.03
N PHE A 83 -26.03 -12.46 1.07
CA PHE A 83 -24.59 -12.23 1.15
C PHE A 83 -23.79 -13.18 0.26
N VAL A 84 -24.24 -14.44 0.16
CA VAL A 84 -23.64 -15.46 -0.71
C VAL A 84 -23.97 -15.20 -2.18
N ASP A 85 -25.22 -14.83 -2.47
CA ASP A 85 -25.71 -14.55 -3.82
C ASP A 85 -25.28 -13.17 -4.37
N ASN A 86 -24.37 -12.48 -3.67
CA ASN A 86 -23.88 -11.14 -3.98
C ASN A 86 -23.33 -11.03 -5.41
N GLN A 87 -23.88 -10.09 -6.20
CA GLN A 87 -23.57 -9.93 -7.63
C GLN A 87 -22.15 -9.41 -7.88
N LEU A 88 -21.58 -8.59 -6.95
CA LEU A 88 -20.20 -8.14 -7.06
C LEU A 88 -19.24 -9.34 -6.92
N VAL A 89 -19.52 -10.25 -5.99
CA VAL A 89 -18.72 -11.47 -5.81
C VAL A 89 -18.76 -12.34 -7.05
N GLN A 90 -19.95 -12.48 -7.67
CA GLN A 90 -20.09 -13.18 -8.94
C GLN A 90 -19.30 -12.49 -10.05
N ALA A 91 -19.29 -11.16 -10.10
CA ALA A 91 -18.50 -10.41 -11.07
C ALA A 91 -17.00 -10.64 -10.88
N ILE A 92 -16.51 -10.70 -9.63
CA ILE A 92 -15.10 -11.04 -9.33
C ILE A 92 -14.77 -12.46 -9.77
N ASN A 93 -15.61 -13.45 -9.40
CA ASN A 93 -15.38 -14.88 -9.69
C ASN A 93 -15.42 -15.18 -11.19
N ASN A 94 -16.23 -14.46 -11.96
CA ASN A 94 -16.35 -14.64 -13.41
C ASN A 94 -15.34 -13.80 -14.22
N ASN A 95 -14.49 -13.01 -13.58
CA ASN A 95 -13.50 -12.18 -14.25
C ASN A 95 -12.19 -12.95 -14.48
N ALA A 96 -11.94 -13.32 -15.74
CA ALA A 96 -10.75 -14.10 -16.11
C ALA A 96 -9.42 -13.36 -15.87
N GLU A 97 -9.39 -12.02 -15.89
CA GLU A 97 -8.21 -11.22 -15.60
C GLU A 97 -7.87 -11.29 -14.10
N ILE A 98 -8.89 -11.18 -13.24
CA ILE A 98 -8.74 -11.29 -11.77
C ILE A 98 -8.26 -12.70 -11.40
N ASP A 99 -8.91 -13.73 -11.94
CA ASP A 99 -8.55 -15.12 -11.67
C ASP A 99 -7.11 -15.43 -12.12
N LYS A 100 -6.70 -14.90 -13.29
CA LYS A 100 -5.32 -15.01 -13.75
C LYS A 100 -4.34 -14.35 -12.79
N LEU A 101 -4.61 -13.11 -12.32
CA LEU A 101 -3.75 -12.40 -11.38
C LEU A 101 -3.61 -13.16 -10.06
N PHE A 102 -4.70 -13.71 -9.51
CA PHE A 102 -4.64 -14.52 -8.30
C PHE A 102 -3.76 -15.76 -8.46
N ARG A 103 -3.83 -16.43 -9.62
CA ARG A 103 -2.97 -17.58 -9.92
C ARG A 103 -1.51 -17.20 -10.13
N ASP A 104 -1.26 -16.18 -10.96
CA ASP A 104 0.11 -15.76 -11.31
C ASP A 104 0.90 -15.30 -10.07
N HIS A 105 0.22 -14.67 -9.10
CA HIS A 105 0.80 -14.22 -7.83
C HIS A 105 0.58 -15.22 -6.68
N MET A 106 0.00 -16.39 -6.93
CA MET A 106 -0.28 -17.43 -5.91
C MET A 106 -1.06 -16.90 -4.69
N ILE A 107 -2.03 -16.01 -4.92
CA ILE A 107 -2.81 -15.37 -3.87
C ILE A 107 -3.81 -16.37 -3.29
N SER A 108 -3.65 -16.75 -2.01
CA SER A 108 -4.49 -17.72 -1.31
C SER A 108 -4.61 -17.40 0.18
N TRP A 109 -5.77 -17.69 0.77
CA TRP A 109 -6.04 -17.64 2.20
C TRP A 109 -6.20 -19.03 2.82
N ASN A 110 -5.90 -20.12 2.06
CA ASN A 110 -6.12 -21.49 2.49
C ASN A 110 -5.25 -21.89 3.70
N ASP A 111 -4.10 -21.25 3.87
CA ASP A 111 -3.17 -21.53 4.96
C ASP A 111 -3.58 -20.89 6.30
N ASP A 112 -4.60 -20.02 6.29
CA ASP A 112 -5.05 -19.23 7.44
C ASP A 112 -6.52 -19.50 7.84
N PRO A 113 -6.96 -20.75 7.98
CA PRO A 113 -8.38 -21.07 8.15
C PRO A 113 -9.00 -20.55 9.46
N LEU A 114 -8.20 -20.44 10.53
CA LEU A 114 -8.66 -19.89 11.80
C LEU A 114 -8.88 -18.37 11.67
N PHE A 115 -7.90 -17.65 11.13
CA PHE A 115 -8.00 -16.22 10.88
C PHE A 115 -9.23 -15.91 10.03
N MET A 116 -9.43 -16.63 8.92
CA MET A 116 -10.55 -16.40 8.02
C MET A 116 -11.92 -16.62 8.69
N ARG A 117 -12.03 -17.59 9.61
CA ARG A 117 -13.27 -17.79 10.39
C ARG A 117 -13.51 -16.63 11.35
N LEU A 118 -12.49 -16.20 12.09
CA LEU A 118 -12.59 -15.07 13.02
C LEU A 118 -12.94 -13.76 12.27
N LEU A 119 -12.35 -13.55 11.12
CA LEU A 119 -12.67 -12.39 10.27
C LEU A 119 -14.12 -12.45 9.75
N LEU A 120 -14.60 -13.63 9.35
CA LEU A 120 -16.00 -13.80 8.96
C LEU A 120 -16.95 -13.48 10.11
N ASP A 121 -16.64 -13.90 11.33
CA ASP A 121 -17.46 -13.59 12.51
C ASP A 121 -17.48 -12.08 12.80
N LYS A 122 -16.34 -11.38 12.66
CA LYS A 122 -16.28 -9.91 12.73
C LYS A 122 -17.13 -9.25 11.64
N VAL A 123 -17.02 -9.71 10.41
CA VAL A 123 -17.83 -9.21 9.28
C VAL A 123 -19.32 -9.38 9.57
N ARG A 124 -19.76 -10.56 9.99
CA ARG A 124 -21.18 -10.85 10.27
C ARG A 124 -21.77 -10.06 11.44
N SER A 125 -20.94 -9.69 12.41
CA SER A 125 -21.36 -8.86 13.56
C SER A 125 -21.25 -7.36 13.30
N SER A 126 -20.69 -6.94 12.15
CA SER A 126 -20.46 -5.55 11.82
C SER A 126 -21.76 -4.81 11.41
N GLU A 127 -21.79 -3.50 11.69
CA GLU A 127 -22.90 -2.64 11.29
C GLU A 127 -23.20 -2.70 9.78
N PRO A 128 -22.21 -2.59 8.87
CA PRO A 128 -22.46 -2.67 7.44
C PRO A 128 -23.13 -3.97 6.99
N TYR A 129 -22.73 -5.11 7.58
CA TYR A 129 -23.35 -6.40 7.28
C TYR A 129 -24.79 -6.47 7.76
N LEU A 130 -25.05 -6.05 9.01
CA LEU A 130 -26.39 -6.09 9.60
C LEU A 130 -27.37 -5.16 8.87
N GLU A 131 -26.93 -3.97 8.48
CA GLU A 131 -27.72 -3.04 7.67
C GLU A 131 -28.06 -3.63 6.30
N TYR A 132 -27.08 -4.25 5.63
CA TYR A 132 -27.28 -4.90 4.34
C TYR A 132 -28.27 -6.08 4.43
N MET A 133 -28.14 -6.93 5.46
CA MET A 133 -29.05 -8.04 5.70
C MET A 133 -30.49 -7.59 6.08
N ALA A 134 -30.68 -6.36 6.52
CA ALA A 134 -31.98 -5.77 6.81
C ALA A 134 -32.68 -5.13 5.58
N LEU A 135 -31.98 -5.01 4.44
CA LEU A 135 -32.56 -4.45 3.21
C LEU A 135 -33.74 -5.31 2.72
N PRO A 136 -34.80 -4.74 2.16
CA PRO A 136 -35.93 -5.51 1.63
C PRO A 136 -35.56 -6.29 0.34
N HIS A 137 -34.61 -5.80 -0.41
CA HIS A 137 -34.02 -6.44 -1.60
C HIS A 137 -32.60 -5.89 -1.85
N THR A 138 -31.79 -6.64 -2.55
CA THR A 138 -30.42 -6.26 -2.91
C THR A 138 -30.24 -6.22 -4.43
N ASP A 139 -29.29 -5.42 -4.86
CA ASP A 139 -28.88 -5.25 -6.26
C ASP A 139 -27.36 -5.05 -6.32
N LEU A 140 -26.80 -4.96 -7.51
CA LEU A 140 -25.36 -4.78 -7.72
C LEU A 140 -24.82 -3.53 -7.02
N MET A 141 -25.62 -2.46 -6.88
CA MET A 141 -25.18 -1.24 -6.21
C MET A 141 -25.09 -1.43 -4.70
N SER A 142 -26.12 -2.02 -4.06
CA SER A 142 -26.12 -2.35 -2.64
C SER A 142 -25.04 -3.40 -2.31
N ASP A 143 -24.84 -4.38 -3.18
CA ASP A 143 -23.82 -5.42 -3.07
C ASP A 143 -22.40 -4.83 -3.12
N THR A 144 -22.18 -3.88 -4.03
CA THR A 144 -20.90 -3.17 -4.14
C THR A 144 -20.64 -2.27 -2.94
N GLU A 145 -21.66 -1.55 -2.47
CA GLU A 145 -21.52 -0.67 -1.32
C GLU A 145 -21.26 -1.45 -0.01
N LEU A 146 -21.90 -2.61 0.17
CA LEU A 146 -21.59 -3.52 1.28
C LEU A 146 -20.08 -3.79 1.35
N TRP A 147 -19.48 -4.31 0.26
CA TRP A 147 -18.07 -4.66 0.25
C TRP A 147 -17.14 -3.46 0.37
N ARG A 148 -17.54 -2.29 -0.14
CA ARG A 148 -16.80 -1.04 0.09
C ARG A 148 -16.79 -0.63 1.56
N GLN A 149 -17.93 -0.78 2.26
CA GLN A 149 -18.03 -0.48 3.69
C GLN A 149 -17.28 -1.52 4.52
N LEU A 150 -17.41 -2.82 4.20
CA LEU A 150 -16.68 -3.88 4.89
C LEU A 150 -15.17 -3.70 4.75
N LEU A 151 -14.66 -3.42 3.56
CA LEU A 151 -13.23 -3.14 3.39
C LEU A 151 -12.79 -1.92 4.21
N ARG A 152 -13.54 -0.81 4.18
CA ARG A 152 -13.14 0.44 4.83
C ARG A 152 -13.22 0.41 6.35
N LYS A 153 -14.35 -0.12 6.90
CA LYS A 153 -14.67 0.03 8.31
C LYS A 153 -14.42 -1.22 9.14
N VAL A 154 -14.20 -2.36 8.50
CA VAL A 154 -14.04 -3.64 9.21
C VAL A 154 -12.68 -4.23 8.91
N ILE A 155 -12.31 -4.36 7.63
CA ILE A 155 -11.10 -5.10 7.23
C ILE A 155 -9.84 -4.22 7.36
N LEU A 156 -9.88 -2.99 6.84
CA LEU A 156 -8.70 -2.10 6.85
C LEU A 156 -8.45 -1.42 8.21
N GLU A 157 -9.43 -1.41 9.11
CA GLU A 157 -9.29 -0.88 10.47
C GLU A 157 -8.99 -1.98 11.51
N ASP A 158 -8.89 -3.25 11.08
CA ASP A 158 -8.68 -4.39 11.96
C ASP A 158 -7.19 -4.70 12.13
N GLU A 159 -6.68 -4.59 13.35
CA GLU A 159 -5.27 -4.85 13.68
C GLU A 159 -4.85 -6.30 13.37
N ASP A 160 -5.74 -7.30 13.54
CA ASP A 160 -5.42 -8.69 13.23
C ASP A 160 -5.26 -8.89 11.72
N VAL A 161 -6.01 -8.14 10.90
CA VAL A 161 -5.87 -8.16 9.43
C VAL A 161 -4.53 -7.55 9.02
N GLU A 162 -4.16 -6.42 9.61
CA GLU A 162 -2.87 -5.77 9.36
C GLU A 162 -1.72 -6.70 9.76
N GLU A 163 -1.74 -7.28 10.96
CA GLU A 163 -0.72 -8.21 11.44
C GLU A 163 -0.61 -9.44 10.53
N GLN A 164 -1.75 -10.03 10.13
CA GLN A 164 -1.78 -11.20 9.26
C GLN A 164 -1.18 -10.91 7.88
N LEU A 165 -1.43 -9.74 7.30
CA LEU A 165 -0.88 -9.33 6.02
C LEU A 165 0.61 -8.97 6.13
N GLN A 166 1.02 -8.26 7.19
CA GLN A 166 2.43 -7.95 7.45
C GLN A 166 3.26 -9.21 7.73
N SER A 167 2.68 -10.24 8.35
CA SER A 167 3.38 -11.51 8.58
C SER A 167 3.80 -12.23 7.29
N ARG A 168 3.15 -11.94 6.16
CA ARG A 168 3.46 -12.54 4.85
C ARG A 168 4.75 -12.01 4.25
N SER A 169 5.16 -10.78 4.59
CA SER A 169 6.39 -10.20 4.08
C SER A 169 6.88 -9.03 4.92
N LEU A 170 8.18 -9.00 5.18
CA LEU A 170 8.87 -7.88 5.84
C LEU A 170 8.80 -6.56 5.04
N TYR A 171 8.35 -6.62 3.78
CA TYR A 171 8.22 -5.44 2.92
C TYR A 171 6.84 -4.78 2.98
N ILE A 172 5.87 -5.38 3.69
CA ILE A 172 4.54 -4.81 3.87
C ILE A 172 4.55 -3.92 5.13
N SER A 173 4.21 -2.65 4.96
CA SER A 173 4.11 -1.67 6.03
C SER A 173 2.67 -1.13 6.16
N SER A 174 2.41 -0.36 7.22
CA SER A 174 1.10 0.29 7.41
C SER A 174 0.78 1.28 6.27
N GLU A 175 1.80 1.96 5.70
CA GLU A 175 1.63 2.84 4.54
C GLU A 175 1.19 2.06 3.30
N ASP A 176 1.66 0.81 3.13
CA ASP A 176 1.17 -0.08 2.08
C ASP A 176 -0.30 -0.41 2.28
N MET A 177 -0.71 -0.74 3.52
CA MET A 177 -2.11 -1.02 3.86
C MET A 177 -3.01 0.13 3.50
N ASP A 178 -2.66 1.36 3.88
CA ASP A 178 -3.43 2.57 3.59
C ASP A 178 -3.60 2.79 2.08
N ILE A 179 -2.50 2.71 1.32
CA ILE A 179 -2.51 3.02 -0.11
C ILE A 179 -3.18 1.89 -0.90
N MET A 180 -2.80 0.64 -0.67
CA MET A 180 -3.36 -0.51 -1.39
C MET A 180 -4.80 -0.78 -1.01
N GLY A 181 -5.18 -0.56 0.26
CA GLY A 181 -6.57 -0.63 0.72
C GLY A 181 -7.47 0.35 -0.03
N GLN A 182 -7.04 1.60 -0.19
CA GLN A 182 -7.80 2.59 -0.98
C GLN A 182 -7.94 2.17 -2.46
N PHE A 183 -6.91 1.56 -3.05
CA PHE A 183 -7.01 1.04 -4.41
C PHE A 183 -7.95 -0.16 -4.50
N ALA A 184 -7.94 -1.07 -3.53
CA ALA A 184 -8.87 -2.19 -3.47
C ALA A 184 -10.33 -1.69 -3.44
N VAL A 185 -10.65 -0.77 -2.54
CA VAL A 185 -11.98 -0.14 -2.44
C VAL A 185 -12.41 0.53 -3.75
N LYS A 186 -11.51 1.28 -4.41
CA LYS A 186 -11.81 1.94 -5.70
C LYS A 186 -12.01 0.95 -6.85
N SER A 187 -11.36 -0.20 -6.80
CA SER A 187 -11.49 -1.22 -7.84
C SER A 187 -12.86 -1.88 -7.84
N LEU A 188 -13.55 -1.96 -6.70
CA LEU A 188 -14.88 -2.59 -6.60
C LEU A 188 -15.91 -1.93 -7.52
N ALA A 189 -15.92 -0.60 -7.58
CA ALA A 189 -16.84 0.12 -8.47
C ALA A 189 -16.56 -0.22 -9.95
N ARG A 190 -15.29 -0.30 -10.35
CA ARG A 190 -14.92 -0.65 -11.73
C ARG A 190 -15.23 -2.09 -12.08
N ILE A 191 -15.09 -3.01 -11.11
CA ILE A 191 -15.47 -4.41 -11.28
C ILE A 191 -16.99 -4.51 -11.47
N ALA A 192 -17.77 -3.81 -10.64
CA ALA A 192 -19.22 -3.75 -10.72
C ALA A 192 -19.70 -3.19 -12.06
N ASP A 193 -19.06 -2.12 -12.57
CA ASP A 193 -19.38 -1.49 -13.85
C ASP A 193 -18.95 -2.34 -15.08
N GLY A 194 -18.30 -3.48 -14.86
CA GLY A 194 -17.79 -4.33 -15.95
C GLY A 194 -16.69 -3.65 -16.77
N THR A 195 -15.96 -2.72 -16.17
CA THR A 195 -14.88 -1.96 -16.84
C THR A 195 -13.78 -2.92 -17.32
N VAL A 196 -13.38 -2.80 -18.57
CA VAL A 196 -12.22 -3.52 -19.10
C VAL A 196 -10.97 -3.05 -18.32
N HIS A 197 -10.16 -4.01 -17.83
CA HIS A 197 -9.05 -3.73 -16.93
C HIS A 197 -9.49 -3.05 -15.60
N ALA A 198 -10.50 -3.64 -14.96
CA ALA A 198 -11.00 -3.17 -13.66
C ALA A 198 -9.93 -3.19 -12.57
N ILE A 199 -8.96 -4.10 -12.68
CA ILE A 199 -7.82 -4.20 -11.77
C ILE A 199 -6.69 -3.26 -12.23
N ASN A 200 -6.15 -2.52 -11.27
CA ASN A 200 -5.00 -1.68 -11.57
C ASN A 200 -3.76 -2.54 -11.89
N PRO A 201 -2.98 -2.21 -12.92
CA PRO A 201 -1.65 -2.79 -13.08
C PRO A 201 -0.73 -2.34 -11.93
N MET A 202 0.36 -3.06 -11.70
CA MET A 202 1.33 -2.72 -10.64
C MET A 202 1.81 -1.27 -10.76
N PHE A 203 2.22 -0.84 -11.94
CA PHE A 203 2.59 0.54 -12.24
C PHE A 203 1.62 1.14 -13.26
N LYS A 204 1.44 2.46 -13.20
CA LYS A 204 0.57 3.20 -14.14
C LYS A 204 1.13 3.15 -15.57
N ASP A 205 2.43 3.38 -15.70
CA ASP A 205 3.15 3.47 -16.95
C ASP A 205 4.62 3.07 -16.76
N HIS A 206 5.37 3.09 -17.86
CA HIS A 206 6.78 2.76 -17.84
C HIS A 206 7.62 3.78 -17.04
N GLU A 207 7.25 5.07 -17.01
CA GLU A 207 7.98 6.06 -16.22
C GLU A 207 7.91 5.73 -14.73
N ASP A 208 6.75 5.31 -14.23
CA ASP A 208 6.58 4.93 -12.83
C ASP A 208 7.31 3.60 -12.52
N SER A 209 7.37 2.66 -13.47
CA SER A 209 8.07 1.37 -13.25
C SER A 209 9.59 1.52 -13.10
N VAL A 210 10.20 2.50 -13.75
CA VAL A 210 11.65 2.75 -13.67
C VAL A 210 12.02 3.81 -12.63
N PHE A 211 11.06 4.63 -12.19
CA PHE A 211 11.30 5.76 -11.29
C PHE A 211 11.97 5.34 -9.98
N GLY A 212 11.49 4.26 -9.35
CA GLY A 212 12.03 3.79 -8.07
C GLY A 212 13.46 3.31 -8.18
N GLU A 213 13.78 2.51 -9.19
CA GLU A 213 15.13 2.02 -9.47
C GLU A 213 16.09 3.16 -9.76
N GLU A 214 15.69 4.11 -10.61
CA GLU A 214 16.51 5.26 -10.93
C GLU A 214 16.76 6.16 -9.72
N LEU A 215 15.72 6.43 -8.93
CA LEU A 215 15.84 7.25 -7.72
C LEU A 215 16.77 6.60 -6.70
N PHE A 216 16.61 5.30 -6.45
CA PHE A 216 17.48 4.55 -5.55
C PHE A 216 18.94 4.59 -6.03
N SER A 217 19.17 4.19 -7.28
CA SER A 217 20.52 4.07 -7.86
C SER A 217 21.26 5.41 -7.91
N LYS A 218 20.58 6.46 -8.36
CA LYS A 218 21.15 7.81 -8.42
C LYS A 218 21.41 8.37 -7.02
N THR A 219 20.54 8.07 -6.02
CA THR A 219 20.74 8.51 -4.64
C THR A 219 21.95 7.82 -4.01
N VAL A 220 22.11 6.50 -4.19
CA VAL A 220 23.27 5.77 -3.68
C VAL A 220 24.57 6.30 -4.30
N ARG A 221 24.58 6.54 -5.61
CA ARG A 221 25.75 7.08 -6.32
C ARG A 221 26.16 8.47 -5.81
N ASP A 222 25.16 9.35 -5.62
CA ASP A 222 25.41 10.77 -5.32
C ASP A 222 25.34 11.06 -3.81
N MET A 223 25.27 10.02 -2.95
CA MET A 223 25.06 10.13 -1.51
C MET A 223 26.09 11.03 -0.83
N VAL A 224 27.37 10.92 -1.18
CA VAL A 224 28.46 11.71 -0.59
C VAL A 224 28.27 13.20 -0.94
N ASP A 225 28.06 13.50 -2.21
CA ASP A 225 27.89 14.88 -2.68
C ASP A 225 26.64 15.53 -2.10
N ASN A 226 25.54 14.75 -2.02
CA ASN A 226 24.31 15.23 -1.42
C ASN A 226 24.46 15.52 0.08
N ASN A 227 25.22 14.70 0.83
CA ASN A 227 25.52 14.98 2.23
C ASN A 227 26.37 16.26 2.41
N VAL A 228 27.37 16.49 1.54
CA VAL A 228 28.14 17.74 1.55
C VAL A 228 27.23 18.95 1.32
N LEU A 229 26.28 18.84 0.39
CA LEU A 229 25.32 19.91 0.12
C LEU A 229 24.37 20.15 1.31
N ILE A 230 23.86 19.09 1.94
CA ILE A 230 23.06 19.17 3.17
C ILE A 230 23.85 19.91 4.24
N ASP A 231 25.08 19.49 4.51
CA ASP A 231 25.92 20.09 5.55
C ASP A 231 26.24 21.58 5.29
N SER A 232 26.32 22.00 4.05
CA SER A 232 26.50 23.41 3.68
C SER A 232 25.25 24.26 3.95
N CYS A 233 24.05 23.67 3.88
CA CYS A 233 22.77 24.35 4.06
C CYS A 233 22.27 24.32 5.53
N VAL A 234 22.85 23.46 6.38
CA VAL A 234 22.53 23.41 7.82
C VAL A 234 23.16 24.62 8.52
N ARG A 235 22.32 25.49 9.08
CA ARG A 235 22.78 26.65 9.86
C ARG A 235 23.34 26.19 11.21
N SER A 236 24.67 26.27 11.33
CA SER A 236 25.42 25.78 12.52
C SER A 236 25.04 26.46 13.84
N GLU A 237 24.43 27.64 13.80
CA GLU A 237 23.99 28.36 14.99
C GLU A 237 22.75 27.74 15.67
N ARG A 238 22.00 26.91 14.96
CA ARG A 238 20.76 26.28 15.46
C ARG A 238 20.82 24.78 15.58
N TRP A 239 21.68 24.12 14.78
CA TRP A 239 21.70 22.65 14.67
C TRP A 239 23.13 22.12 14.57
N ASP A 240 23.45 21.17 15.45
CA ASP A 240 24.70 20.41 15.37
C ASP A 240 24.57 19.35 14.25
N ARG A 241 25.43 19.46 13.24
CA ARG A 241 25.44 18.54 12.07
C ARG A 241 25.65 17.08 12.45
N SER A 242 26.38 16.82 13.55
CA SER A 242 26.63 15.46 14.07
C SER A 242 25.39 14.81 14.68
N ARG A 243 24.33 15.59 14.94
CA ARG A 243 23.09 15.13 15.59
C ARG A 243 21.94 14.93 14.60
N ILE A 244 22.17 15.11 13.29
CA ILE A 244 21.15 14.86 12.29
C ILE A 244 20.89 13.36 12.22
N ALA A 245 19.64 12.95 12.41
CA ALA A 245 19.25 11.55 12.33
C ALA A 245 19.59 10.96 10.94
N MET A 246 20.04 9.71 10.94
CA MET A 246 20.38 9.01 9.68
C MET A 246 19.20 8.97 8.72
N MET A 247 17.99 8.77 9.21
CA MET A 247 16.77 8.78 8.40
C MET A 247 16.55 10.14 7.74
N ASP A 248 16.71 11.26 8.48
CA ASP A 248 16.57 12.61 7.91
C ASP A 248 17.59 12.86 6.79
N ARG A 249 18.84 12.41 6.96
CA ARG A 249 19.88 12.50 5.91
C ARG A 249 19.51 11.72 4.66
N ILE A 250 18.99 10.50 4.82
CA ILE A 250 18.56 9.65 3.70
C ILE A 250 17.40 10.29 2.95
N ILE A 251 16.38 10.77 3.66
CA ILE A 251 15.23 11.46 3.10
C ILE A 251 15.69 12.71 2.30
N MET A 252 16.57 13.52 2.89
CA MET A 252 17.10 14.70 2.18
C MET A 252 17.97 14.32 0.98
N CYS A 253 18.80 13.27 1.07
CA CYS A 253 19.59 12.79 -0.08
C CYS A 253 18.70 12.34 -1.24
N ALA A 254 17.61 11.58 -0.97
CA ALA A 254 16.64 11.19 -1.97
C ALA A 254 15.92 12.39 -2.59
N ALA A 255 15.49 13.36 -1.75
CA ALA A 255 14.88 14.60 -2.21
C ALA A 255 15.81 15.40 -3.14
N ILE A 256 17.08 15.55 -2.79
CA ILE A 256 18.08 16.27 -3.59
C ILE A 256 18.31 15.56 -4.93
N THR A 257 18.37 14.23 -4.91
CA THR A 257 18.47 13.42 -6.14
C THR A 257 17.25 13.63 -7.04
N GLU A 258 16.04 13.62 -6.48
CA GLU A 258 14.81 13.88 -7.25
C GLU A 258 14.81 15.31 -7.83
N LEU A 259 15.21 16.32 -7.04
CA LEU A 259 15.34 17.69 -7.52
C LEU A 259 16.32 17.84 -8.69
N LYS A 260 17.44 17.11 -8.67
CA LYS A 260 18.52 17.21 -9.67
C LYS A 260 18.26 16.39 -10.94
N CYS A 261 17.55 15.27 -10.81
CA CYS A 261 17.52 14.23 -11.85
C CYS A 261 16.15 13.99 -12.48
N PHE A 262 15.07 14.59 -11.97
CA PHE A 262 13.71 14.33 -12.45
C PHE A 262 12.99 15.65 -12.79
N ASP A 263 13.30 16.21 -13.95
CA ASP A 263 12.86 17.55 -14.38
C ASP A 263 11.34 17.70 -14.50
N LYS A 264 10.62 16.62 -14.78
CA LYS A 264 9.15 16.60 -14.89
C LYS A 264 8.44 16.74 -13.55
N ILE A 265 9.13 16.57 -12.42
CA ILE A 265 8.53 16.67 -11.07
C ILE A 265 8.75 18.10 -10.57
N PRO A 266 7.69 18.87 -10.28
CA PRO A 266 7.83 20.22 -9.75
C PRO A 266 8.56 20.24 -8.40
N VAL A 267 9.37 21.29 -8.15
CA VAL A 267 10.09 21.46 -6.87
C VAL A 267 9.16 21.39 -5.68
N SER A 268 8.01 22.05 -5.74
CA SER A 268 7.03 22.05 -4.65
C SER A 268 6.48 20.65 -4.33
N VAL A 269 6.31 19.81 -5.35
CA VAL A 269 5.88 18.42 -5.16
C VAL A 269 6.98 17.64 -4.42
N THR A 270 8.22 17.69 -4.92
CA THR A 270 9.35 17.04 -4.25
C THR A 270 9.46 17.48 -2.80
N LEU A 271 9.45 18.79 -2.52
CA LEU A 271 9.56 19.28 -1.15
C LEU A 271 8.43 18.74 -0.25
N ASN A 272 7.19 18.84 -0.69
CA ASN A 272 6.04 18.38 0.11
C ASN A 272 6.12 16.89 0.41
N GLU A 273 6.39 16.06 -0.60
CA GLU A 273 6.46 14.61 -0.43
C GLU A 273 7.54 14.20 0.59
N TYR A 274 8.75 14.75 0.48
CA TYR A 274 9.83 14.37 1.41
C TYR A 274 9.69 14.99 2.80
N ILE A 275 8.98 16.11 2.95
CA ILE A 275 8.60 16.63 4.27
C ILE A 275 7.60 15.70 4.95
N GLU A 276 6.61 15.18 4.23
CA GLU A 276 5.67 14.18 4.77
C GLU A 276 6.40 12.88 5.14
N LEU A 277 7.32 12.38 4.31
CA LEU A 277 8.15 11.22 4.66
C LEU A 277 8.97 11.45 5.93
N ALA A 278 9.51 12.65 6.14
CA ALA A 278 10.24 12.97 7.36
C ALA A 278 9.36 12.95 8.61
N LYS A 279 8.08 13.33 8.50
CA LYS A 279 7.12 13.23 9.61
C LYS A 279 6.77 11.78 9.94
N ILE A 280 6.66 10.92 8.92
CA ILE A 280 6.30 9.50 9.08
C ILE A 280 7.49 8.71 9.65
N PHE A 281 8.67 8.82 9.05
CA PHE A 281 9.81 7.94 9.34
C PHE A 281 10.80 8.48 10.38
N SER A 282 10.64 9.72 10.85
CA SER A 282 11.55 10.31 11.84
C SER A 282 10.75 10.88 13.02
N THR A 283 10.99 12.14 13.37
CA THR A 283 10.26 12.78 14.48
C THR A 283 9.30 13.84 13.97
N PRO A 284 8.26 14.22 14.75
CA PRO A 284 7.36 15.31 14.36
C PRO A 284 8.08 16.63 14.04
N GLN A 285 9.24 16.88 14.66
CA GLN A 285 10.07 18.05 14.41
C GLN A 285 10.91 17.92 13.13
N SER A 286 11.16 16.69 12.66
CA SER A 286 11.98 16.42 11.47
C SER A 286 11.39 17.03 10.22
N GLY A 287 10.07 17.07 10.07
CA GLY A 287 9.41 17.70 8.92
C GLY A 287 9.78 19.18 8.79
N GLN A 288 9.82 19.94 9.91
CA GLN A 288 10.21 21.36 9.89
C GLN A 288 11.71 21.54 9.61
N PHE A 289 12.55 20.68 10.18
CA PHE A 289 13.98 20.69 9.94
C PHE A 289 14.30 20.39 8.48
N VAL A 290 13.78 19.29 7.94
CA VAL A 290 13.96 18.87 6.53
C VAL A 290 13.49 19.95 5.58
N ASN A 291 12.32 20.56 5.84
CA ASN A 291 11.83 21.70 5.05
C ASN A 291 12.83 22.86 5.03
N GLY A 292 13.36 23.26 6.18
CA GLY A 292 14.32 24.35 6.27
C GLY A 292 15.60 24.09 5.48
N VAL A 293 16.15 22.86 5.58
CA VAL A 293 17.37 22.46 4.86
C VAL A 293 17.13 22.36 3.36
N LEU A 294 16.03 21.70 2.94
CA LEU A 294 15.72 21.51 1.51
C LEU A 294 15.43 22.84 0.79
N ASN A 295 14.80 23.82 1.45
CA ASN A 295 14.66 25.15 0.86
C ASN A 295 16.04 25.82 0.65
N GLY A 296 16.96 25.72 1.61
CA GLY A 296 18.33 26.20 1.43
C GLY A 296 19.06 25.48 0.29
N VAL A 297 18.85 24.18 0.12
CA VAL A 297 19.40 23.38 -0.99
C VAL A 297 18.82 23.86 -2.34
N VAL A 298 17.52 24.12 -2.41
CA VAL A 298 16.88 24.64 -3.65
C VAL A 298 17.48 25.99 -4.06
N ASP A 299 17.67 26.90 -3.10
CA ASP A 299 18.27 28.23 -3.37
C ASP A 299 19.72 28.08 -3.85
N GLU A 300 20.50 27.19 -3.23
CA GLU A 300 21.89 26.92 -3.63
C GLU A 300 21.98 26.25 -5.02
N LEU A 301 21.09 25.29 -5.33
CA LEU A 301 21.05 24.67 -6.66
C LEU A 301 20.65 25.65 -7.74
N ARG A 302 19.72 26.58 -7.47
CA ARG A 302 19.33 27.66 -8.40
C ARG A 302 20.47 28.63 -8.63
N SER A 303 21.16 29.07 -7.59
CA SER A 303 22.30 29.98 -7.70
C SER A 303 23.43 29.41 -8.54
N ARG A 304 23.60 28.08 -8.51
CA ARG A 304 24.61 27.36 -9.32
C ARG A 304 24.12 26.97 -10.73
N GLY A 305 22.90 27.31 -11.10
CA GLY A 305 22.29 26.92 -12.39
C GLY A 305 22.11 25.40 -12.56
N ARG A 306 22.04 24.65 -11.44
CA ARG A 306 21.85 23.18 -11.41
C ARG A 306 20.41 22.75 -11.21
N LEU A 307 19.49 23.68 -11.06
CA LEU A 307 18.06 23.45 -10.96
C LEU A 307 17.37 24.28 -12.04
N VAL A 308 16.85 23.62 -13.07
CA VAL A 308 16.26 24.26 -14.27
C VAL A 308 14.73 24.36 -14.18
N LYS A 309 14.13 23.89 -13.09
CA LYS A 309 12.69 23.82 -12.87
C LYS A 309 12.17 24.74 -11.78
#